data_661657ff1c64ddc84a71ed25e6ccdcab
#
_entry.id   661657ff1c64ddc84a71ed25e6ccdcab
#
_cell.length_a   1.000
_cell.length_b   1.000
_cell.length_c   1.000
_cell.angle_alpha   90.00
_cell.angle_beta   90.00
_cell.angle_gamma   90.00
#
_symmetry.space_group_name_H-M   'P 1'
#
loop_
_entity.id
_entity.type
_entity.pdbx_description
1 polymer ?
#
loop_
_entity_poly.entity_id
_entity_poly.type
_entity_poly.pdbx_seq_one_letter_code
_entity_poly.pdbx_strand_id
1 'polypeptide(L)'
;MILNGALPPSQKLPSTRELALELGVSRITIKSVYEQLISEGYVQGKTGAGTFVSEGLDGETPVVPSLEAVKKDYFDGNFSQTAEHISFSKASARYGSILPFRPGVPALDQFPIKIWNKYLSRATTKSDITNFSYGELLGSKKLRSSIAHHLADSRGMKVDPKQILITSGAQQAFVLISYVLMNKNDTVWYENPGHIAGRDLMKIVGGDVSPIPIDNEGLNLPFAISNFPKPKLIFSTPSHQQPLGITMSLQRRLALL
;
A
#
# COMPACT_ATOMS: atom_id res chain seq x y z
N MET A 1 -10.92 1.23 31.59
CA MET A 1 -11.17 1.45 33.03
C MET A 1 -9.87 1.46 33.82
N ILE A 2 -8.96 0.53 33.65
CA ILE A 2 -7.65 0.54 34.34
C ILE A 2 -6.85 1.79 33.94
N LEU A 3 -6.66 2.03 32.65
CA LEU A 3 -5.86 3.16 32.13
C LEU A 3 -6.43 4.56 32.44
N ASN A 4 -7.71 4.70 32.72
CA ASN A 4 -8.33 5.99 33.07
C ASN A 4 -8.57 6.16 34.58
N GLY A 5 -7.97 5.27 35.40
CA GLY A 5 -8.07 5.34 36.85
C GLY A 5 -9.41 4.90 37.48
N ALA A 6 -10.38 4.49 36.66
CA ALA A 6 -11.68 4.00 37.17
C ALA A 6 -11.54 2.66 37.93
N LEU A 7 -10.44 1.93 37.69
CA LEU A 7 -10.01 0.77 38.44
C LEU A 7 -8.59 1.05 38.97
N PRO A 8 -8.46 1.49 40.23
CA PRO A 8 -7.16 1.86 40.79
C PRO A 8 -6.22 0.66 40.98
N PRO A 9 -4.89 0.92 41.05
CA PRO A 9 -3.90 -0.13 41.36
C PRO A 9 -4.27 -0.93 42.59
N SER A 10 -3.91 -2.20 42.61
CA SER A 10 -4.24 -3.19 43.67
C SER A 10 -5.74 -3.45 43.87
N GLN A 11 -6.63 -2.87 43.09
CA GLN A 11 -8.05 -3.21 43.20
C GLN A 11 -8.29 -4.65 42.75
N LYS A 12 -9.08 -5.37 43.51
CA LYS A 12 -9.54 -6.72 43.17
C LYS A 12 -10.59 -6.67 42.09
N LEU A 13 -10.40 -7.45 41.04
CA LEU A 13 -11.40 -7.65 40.01
C LEU A 13 -12.42 -8.70 40.39
N PRO A 14 -13.67 -8.66 39.87
CA PRO A 14 -14.64 -9.72 40.04
C PRO A 14 -14.10 -11.07 39.61
N SER A 15 -14.61 -12.16 40.20
CA SER A 15 -14.23 -13.47 39.71
C SER A 15 -14.71 -13.70 38.26
N THR A 16 -14.04 -14.58 37.53
CA THR A 16 -14.46 -14.93 36.15
C THR A 16 -15.91 -15.41 36.09
N ARG A 17 -16.42 -15.98 37.17
CA ARG A 17 -17.81 -16.44 37.25
C ARG A 17 -18.79 -15.30 37.46
N GLU A 18 -18.47 -14.38 38.36
CA GLU A 18 -19.28 -13.20 38.67
C GLU A 18 -19.38 -12.29 37.46
N LEU A 19 -18.24 -11.94 36.84
CA LEU A 19 -18.22 -11.07 35.67
C LEU A 19 -18.91 -11.70 34.46
N ALA A 20 -18.82 -13.01 34.29
CA ALA A 20 -19.52 -13.72 33.22
C ALA A 20 -21.06 -13.66 33.38
N LEU A 21 -21.54 -13.77 34.64
CA LEU A 21 -22.97 -13.61 34.95
C LEU A 21 -23.43 -12.19 34.76
N GLU A 22 -22.68 -11.21 35.22
CA GLU A 22 -23.00 -9.79 35.09
C GLU A 22 -23.09 -9.32 33.62
N LEU A 23 -22.16 -9.76 32.78
CA LEU A 23 -22.09 -9.37 31.38
C LEU A 23 -22.88 -10.29 30.43
N GLY A 24 -23.46 -11.39 30.92
CA GLY A 24 -24.23 -12.33 30.11
C GLY A 24 -23.38 -13.10 29.08
N VAL A 25 -22.07 -13.30 29.33
CA VAL A 25 -21.15 -14.00 28.43
C VAL A 25 -20.63 -15.30 29.04
N SER A 26 -19.94 -16.13 28.25
CA SER A 26 -19.39 -17.37 28.73
C SER A 26 -18.22 -17.13 29.72
N ARG A 27 -18.09 -17.98 30.74
CA ARG A 27 -16.94 -17.94 31.68
C ARG A 27 -15.62 -18.12 30.94
N ILE A 28 -15.59 -18.89 29.86
CA ILE A 28 -14.38 -19.10 29.05
C ILE A 28 -13.94 -17.79 28.41
N THR A 29 -14.88 -16.99 27.93
CA THR A 29 -14.59 -15.66 27.35
C THR A 29 -13.93 -14.75 28.36
N ILE A 30 -14.48 -14.66 29.58
CA ILE A 30 -13.89 -13.83 30.64
C ILE A 30 -12.52 -14.36 31.07
N LYS A 31 -12.36 -15.69 31.13
CA LYS A 31 -11.07 -16.31 31.45
C LYS A 31 -10.00 -15.91 30.42
N SER A 32 -10.32 -15.99 29.14
CA SER A 32 -9.41 -15.58 28.05
C SER A 32 -9.03 -14.10 28.15
N VAL A 33 -9.99 -13.21 28.45
CA VAL A 33 -9.72 -11.79 28.65
C VAL A 33 -8.79 -11.56 29.84
N TYR A 34 -9.02 -12.27 30.98
CA TYR A 34 -8.14 -12.14 32.14
C TYR A 34 -6.73 -12.65 31.85
N GLU A 35 -6.60 -13.76 31.15
CA GLU A 35 -5.30 -14.30 30.72
C GLU A 35 -4.56 -13.31 29.84
N GLN A 36 -5.26 -12.66 28.92
CA GLN A 36 -4.69 -11.60 28.09
C GLN A 36 -4.24 -10.39 28.92
N LEU A 37 -5.09 -9.86 29.79
CA LEU A 37 -4.73 -8.74 30.67
C LEU A 37 -3.55 -9.06 31.59
N ILE A 38 -3.42 -10.34 32.04
CA ILE A 38 -2.25 -10.81 32.78
C ILE A 38 -1.00 -10.80 31.91
N SER A 39 -1.11 -11.32 30.68
CA SER A 39 0.03 -11.37 29.74
C SER A 39 0.51 -9.99 29.33
N GLU A 40 -0.39 -9.02 29.25
CA GLU A 40 -0.12 -7.62 28.95
C GLU A 40 0.31 -6.80 30.19
N GLY A 41 0.29 -7.41 31.40
CA GLY A 41 0.76 -6.78 32.63
C GLY A 41 -0.24 -5.83 33.31
N TYR A 42 -1.45 -5.67 32.79
CA TYR A 42 -2.47 -4.81 33.41
C TYR A 42 -3.03 -5.35 34.71
N VAL A 43 -3.03 -6.66 34.87
CA VAL A 43 -3.53 -7.31 36.09
C VAL A 43 -2.60 -8.46 36.49
N GLN A 44 -2.63 -8.81 37.77
CA GLN A 44 -1.86 -9.92 38.32
C GLN A 44 -2.77 -10.89 39.07
N GLY A 45 -2.57 -12.18 38.86
CA GLY A 45 -3.25 -13.24 39.59
C GLY A 45 -2.50 -13.55 40.90
N LYS A 46 -3.18 -13.52 42.05
CA LYS A 46 -2.62 -14.01 43.34
C LYS A 46 -3.30 -15.32 43.70
N THR A 47 -2.51 -16.39 43.81
CA THR A 47 -3.01 -17.74 44.09
C THR A 47 -3.89 -17.75 45.34
N GLY A 48 -5.13 -18.22 45.21
CA GLY A 48 -6.11 -18.26 46.29
C GLY A 48 -6.79 -16.94 46.65
N ALA A 49 -6.30 -15.78 46.17
CA ALA A 49 -6.83 -14.46 46.51
C ALA A 49 -7.63 -13.81 45.39
N GLY A 50 -7.35 -14.16 44.10
CA GLY A 50 -8.05 -13.63 42.95
C GLY A 50 -7.14 -12.84 42.00
N THR A 51 -7.75 -12.04 41.11
CA THR A 51 -7.06 -11.18 40.16
C THR A 51 -7.14 -9.73 40.59
N PHE A 52 -6.03 -8.99 40.50
CA PHE A 52 -5.89 -7.62 41.00
C PHE A 52 -5.29 -6.74 39.89
N VAL A 53 -5.62 -5.47 39.87
CA VAL A 53 -4.96 -4.47 39.02
C VAL A 53 -3.50 -4.36 39.42
N SER A 54 -2.58 -4.37 38.44
CA SER A 54 -1.12 -4.32 38.71
C SER A 54 -0.74 -2.99 39.36
N GLU A 55 0.27 -3.05 40.26
CA GLU A 55 0.91 -1.86 40.85
C GLU A 55 1.93 -1.29 39.84
N GLY A 56 2.16 0.03 39.90
CA GLY A 56 3.13 0.68 39.02
C GLY A 56 2.59 1.06 37.62
N LEU A 57 1.28 0.97 37.42
CA LEU A 57 0.61 1.57 36.27
C LEU A 57 0.43 3.10 36.46
N ASP A 58 0.98 3.66 37.55
CA ASP A 58 1.00 5.09 37.90
C ASP A 58 2.04 5.91 37.11
N GLY A 59 2.82 5.26 36.23
CA GLY A 59 3.56 5.98 35.20
C GLY A 59 2.54 6.76 34.38
N GLU A 60 2.80 8.05 34.15
CA GLU A 60 2.03 8.93 33.32
C GLU A 60 1.40 8.13 32.17
N THR A 61 0.14 7.74 32.35
CA THR A 61 -0.63 7.15 31.26
C THR A 61 -0.48 8.15 30.15
N PRO A 62 0.07 7.79 28.99
CA PRO A 62 0.04 8.73 27.88
C PRO A 62 -1.43 9.12 27.77
N VAL A 63 -1.74 10.36 28.13
CA VAL A 63 -3.09 10.90 27.95
C VAL A 63 -3.35 10.64 26.49
N VAL A 64 -4.16 9.61 26.19
CA VAL A 64 -4.57 9.38 24.81
C VAL A 64 -5.31 10.66 24.45
N PRO A 65 -4.68 11.53 23.65
CA PRO A 65 -5.29 12.81 23.35
C PRO A 65 -6.66 12.52 22.74
N SER A 66 -7.66 13.31 23.07
CA SER A 66 -8.96 13.18 22.39
C SER A 66 -8.71 13.18 20.89
N LEU A 67 -9.49 12.43 20.11
CA LEU A 67 -9.35 12.36 18.65
C LEU A 67 -9.26 13.75 17.98
N GLU A 68 -9.74 14.80 18.65
CA GLU A 68 -9.63 16.21 18.24
C GLU A 68 -8.26 16.81 18.58
N ALA A 69 -7.65 16.44 19.71
CA ALA A 69 -6.28 16.84 20.05
C ALA A 69 -5.25 16.11 19.18
N VAL A 70 -5.49 14.83 18.87
CA VAL A 70 -4.65 14.03 17.96
C VAL A 70 -4.59 14.65 16.55
N LYS A 71 -5.62 15.36 16.11
CA LYS A 71 -5.63 16.00 14.79
C LYS A 71 -4.67 17.19 14.65
N LYS A 72 -4.21 17.80 15.72
CA LYS A 72 -3.41 19.02 15.67
C LYS A 72 -1.91 18.80 15.91
N ASP A 73 -1.51 17.86 16.74
CA ASP A 73 -0.13 17.76 17.20
C ASP A 73 0.67 16.55 16.66
N TYR A 74 -0.01 15.52 16.14
CA TYR A 74 0.68 14.33 15.59
C TYR A 74 1.31 14.57 14.22
N PHE A 75 0.96 15.66 13.55
CA PHE A 75 1.49 16.00 12.22
C PHE A 75 2.47 17.17 12.22
N ASP A 76 2.75 17.77 13.39
CA ASP A 76 3.71 18.86 13.49
C ASP A 76 5.14 18.34 13.67
N GLY A 77 5.75 18.06 12.53
CA GLY A 77 7.17 18.05 12.42
C GLY A 77 7.88 16.77 12.86
N ASN A 78 8.22 15.99 11.91
CA ASN A 78 9.41 15.15 11.76
C ASN A 78 9.33 14.39 10.42
N PHE A 79 8.58 14.93 9.47
CA PHE A 79 8.64 14.42 8.11
C PHE A 79 9.98 14.82 7.47
N SER A 80 10.53 13.93 6.65
CA SER A 80 11.67 14.29 5.81
C SER A 80 11.25 15.39 4.81
N GLN A 81 12.18 16.23 4.38
CA GLN A 81 11.93 17.21 3.31
C GLN A 81 11.29 16.57 2.07
N THR A 82 11.62 15.32 1.80
CA THR A 82 11.03 14.52 0.73
C THR A 82 9.52 14.29 0.96
N ALA A 83 9.10 14.09 2.20
CA ALA A 83 7.69 13.86 2.53
C ALA A 83 6.82 15.13 2.41
N GLU A 84 7.40 16.31 2.54
CA GLU A 84 6.71 17.60 2.32
C GLU A 84 6.22 17.74 0.85
N HIS A 85 6.92 17.10 -0.09
CA HIS A 85 6.54 17.05 -1.49
C HIS A 85 5.51 15.95 -1.82
N ILE A 86 5.27 15.04 -0.88
CA ILE A 86 4.14 14.11 -0.96
C ILE A 86 2.89 14.92 -0.59
N SER A 87 2.39 15.68 -1.55
CA SER A 87 1.02 16.12 -1.35
C SER A 87 0.21 14.81 -1.23
N PHE A 88 -0.45 14.64 -0.09
CA PHE A 88 -1.59 13.73 0.04
C PHE A 88 -2.65 14.25 -0.93
N SER A 89 -2.24 14.28 -2.19
CA SER A 89 -2.97 14.89 -3.24
C SER A 89 -4.28 14.13 -3.34
N LYS A 90 -5.27 14.81 -3.75
CA LYS A 90 -6.58 14.38 -4.21
C LYS A 90 -6.61 13.03 -4.98
N ALA A 91 -5.48 12.36 -5.20
CA ALA A 91 -5.36 10.97 -5.60
C ALA A 91 -6.01 10.01 -4.59
N SER A 92 -6.10 10.35 -3.30
CA SER A 92 -6.90 9.66 -2.29
C SER A 92 -8.41 9.82 -2.50
N ALA A 93 -8.84 10.77 -3.31
CA ALA A 93 -10.24 10.93 -3.72
C ALA A 93 -10.79 9.75 -4.57
N ARG A 94 -9.99 8.69 -4.75
CA ARG A 94 -10.45 7.43 -5.37
C ARG A 94 -11.31 6.58 -4.43
N TYR A 95 -11.31 6.88 -3.13
CA TYR A 95 -12.18 6.23 -2.16
C TYR A 95 -13.56 6.90 -2.11
N GLY A 96 -14.60 6.14 -2.27
CA GLY A 96 -15.99 6.63 -2.24
C GLY A 96 -16.87 6.01 -3.33
N SER A 97 -18.08 6.53 -3.46
CA SER A 97 -19.08 6.05 -4.44
C SER A 97 -18.52 6.06 -5.87
N ILE A 98 -18.84 5.02 -6.64
CA ILE A 98 -18.55 4.95 -8.08
C ILE A 98 -19.37 6.03 -8.77
N LEU A 99 -18.72 7.10 -9.20
CA LEU A 99 -19.36 8.19 -9.93
C LEU A 99 -19.09 8.04 -11.43
N PRO A 100 -20.02 8.44 -12.29
CA PRO A 100 -19.80 8.53 -13.73
C PRO A 100 -18.57 9.39 -14.04
N PHE A 101 -17.88 9.07 -15.15
CA PHE A 101 -16.68 9.78 -15.61
C PHE A 101 -15.49 9.80 -14.66
N ARG A 102 -15.44 8.89 -13.69
CA ARG A 102 -14.29 8.74 -12.80
C ARG A 102 -13.19 7.92 -13.47
N PRO A 103 -12.06 8.51 -13.88
CA PRO A 103 -11.01 7.79 -14.59
C PRO A 103 -10.31 6.78 -13.65
N GLY A 104 -9.90 5.64 -14.21
CA GLY A 104 -9.14 4.62 -13.48
C GLY A 104 -9.96 3.75 -12.52
N VAL A 105 -11.28 3.81 -12.59
CA VAL A 105 -12.18 2.88 -11.89
C VAL A 105 -12.77 1.91 -12.89
N PRO A 106 -12.48 0.59 -12.79
CA PRO A 106 -13.07 -0.41 -13.67
C PRO A 106 -14.54 -0.66 -13.34
N ALA A 107 -15.26 -1.39 -14.22
CA ALA A 107 -16.63 -1.85 -14.00
C ALA A 107 -16.65 -2.95 -12.91
N LEU A 108 -16.65 -2.56 -11.64
CA LEU A 108 -16.54 -3.47 -10.49
C LEU A 108 -17.72 -4.44 -10.40
N ASP A 109 -18.90 -4.03 -10.88
CA ASP A 109 -20.11 -4.84 -10.99
C ASP A 109 -19.96 -6.02 -11.98
N GLN A 110 -19.06 -5.89 -12.95
CA GLN A 110 -18.75 -6.92 -13.94
C GLN A 110 -17.61 -7.86 -13.49
N PHE A 111 -17.08 -7.68 -12.28
CA PHE A 111 -15.99 -8.52 -11.80
C PHE A 111 -16.42 -9.98 -11.66
N PRO A 112 -15.74 -10.94 -12.28
CA PRO A 112 -16.15 -12.33 -12.32
C PRO A 112 -15.85 -13.07 -10.99
N ILE A 113 -16.50 -12.67 -9.92
CA ILE A 113 -16.23 -13.13 -8.55
C ILE A 113 -16.29 -14.66 -8.39
N LYS A 114 -17.20 -15.34 -9.11
CA LYS A 114 -17.32 -16.81 -9.06
C LYS A 114 -16.07 -17.50 -9.62
N ILE A 115 -15.55 -16.97 -10.73
CA ILE A 115 -14.32 -17.50 -11.37
C ILE A 115 -13.12 -17.20 -10.47
N TRP A 116 -13.04 -15.99 -9.91
CA TRP A 116 -12.01 -15.60 -8.98
C TRP A 116 -11.96 -16.54 -7.76
N ASN A 117 -13.09 -16.74 -7.11
CA ASN A 117 -13.19 -17.62 -5.93
C ASN A 117 -12.80 -19.07 -6.25
N LYS A 118 -13.15 -19.58 -7.42
CA LYS A 118 -12.76 -20.91 -7.89
C LYS A 118 -11.22 -21.03 -7.96
N TYR A 119 -10.55 -20.04 -8.54
CA TYR A 119 -9.07 -20.06 -8.65
C TYR A 119 -8.41 -19.82 -7.30
N LEU A 120 -8.95 -18.92 -6.48
CA LEU A 120 -8.44 -18.68 -5.13
C LEU A 120 -8.50 -19.94 -4.26
N SER A 121 -9.64 -20.62 -4.24
CA SER A 121 -9.81 -21.90 -3.54
C SER A 121 -8.81 -22.96 -4.04
N ARG A 122 -8.64 -23.07 -5.36
CA ARG A 122 -7.65 -24.00 -5.92
C ARG A 122 -6.21 -23.67 -5.52
N ALA A 123 -5.87 -22.38 -5.47
CA ALA A 123 -4.55 -21.93 -5.09
C ALA A 123 -4.25 -22.23 -3.62
N THR A 124 -5.24 -22.09 -2.72
CA THR A 124 -5.07 -22.35 -1.30
C THR A 124 -5.16 -23.82 -0.93
N THR A 125 -6.11 -24.58 -1.49
CA THR A 125 -6.34 -25.98 -1.13
C THR A 125 -5.25 -26.92 -1.66
N LYS A 126 -4.66 -26.61 -2.80
CA LYS A 126 -3.60 -27.41 -3.44
C LYS A 126 -2.20 -26.83 -3.23
N SER A 127 -2.08 -25.86 -2.33
CA SER A 127 -0.78 -25.25 -2.02
C SER A 127 0.09 -26.18 -1.23
N ASP A 128 1.34 -26.29 -1.64
CA ASP A 128 2.41 -26.79 -0.80
C ASP A 128 2.56 -25.83 0.40
N ILE A 129 2.80 -26.36 1.60
CA ILE A 129 3.02 -25.57 2.81
C ILE A 129 4.15 -24.55 2.64
N THR A 130 5.10 -24.82 1.76
CA THR A 130 6.20 -23.92 1.39
C THR A 130 5.71 -22.60 0.77
N ASN A 131 4.50 -22.57 0.19
CA ASN A 131 3.91 -21.33 -0.33
C ASN A 131 3.49 -20.33 0.76
N PHE A 132 3.43 -20.77 2.02
CA PHE A 132 3.15 -19.93 3.19
C PHE A 132 4.44 -19.44 3.89
N SER A 133 5.61 -19.78 3.34
CA SER A 133 6.92 -19.35 3.81
C SER A 133 7.45 -18.20 2.94
N TYR A 134 8.69 -17.79 3.18
CA TYR A 134 9.41 -16.84 2.33
C TYR A 134 9.59 -17.43 0.93
N GLY A 135 9.02 -16.74 -0.08
CA GLY A 135 9.13 -17.15 -1.47
C GLY A 135 10.42 -16.68 -2.15
N GLU A 136 10.50 -16.91 -3.47
CA GLU A 136 11.60 -16.38 -4.29
C GLU A 136 11.53 -14.85 -4.36
N LEU A 137 12.69 -14.18 -4.34
CA LEU A 137 12.78 -12.70 -4.36
C LEU A 137 12.11 -12.05 -5.57
N LEU A 138 12.12 -12.72 -6.73
CA LEU A 138 11.45 -12.25 -7.94
C LEU A 138 9.93 -12.58 -7.97
N GLY A 139 9.42 -13.25 -6.96
CA GLY A 139 8.06 -13.79 -6.91
C GLY A 139 7.94 -15.19 -7.49
N SER A 140 6.78 -15.79 -7.38
CA SER A 140 6.52 -17.18 -7.76
C SER A 140 7.01 -17.52 -9.17
N LYS A 141 7.91 -18.51 -9.30
CA LYS A 141 8.43 -18.99 -10.57
C LYS A 141 7.31 -19.44 -11.51
N LYS A 142 6.29 -20.12 -10.96
CA LYS A 142 5.13 -20.57 -11.74
C LYS A 142 4.38 -19.40 -12.35
N LEU A 143 4.15 -18.32 -11.57
CA LEU A 143 3.49 -17.11 -12.06
C LEU A 143 4.35 -16.43 -13.14
N ARG A 144 5.64 -16.25 -12.91
CA ARG A 144 6.57 -15.65 -13.87
C ARG A 144 6.62 -16.43 -15.18
N SER A 145 6.65 -17.78 -15.13
CA SER A 145 6.56 -18.62 -16.32
C SER A 145 5.23 -18.45 -17.06
N SER A 146 4.11 -18.39 -16.35
CA SER A 146 2.79 -18.16 -16.97
C SER A 146 2.71 -16.80 -17.64
N ILE A 147 3.29 -15.76 -17.04
CA ILE A 147 3.37 -14.42 -17.64
C ILE A 147 4.23 -14.43 -18.90
N ALA A 148 5.38 -15.10 -18.87
CA ALA A 148 6.26 -15.22 -20.04
C ALA A 148 5.55 -15.89 -21.24
N HIS A 149 4.83 -16.98 -20.99
CA HIS A 149 4.01 -17.64 -22.02
C HIS A 149 2.90 -16.72 -22.55
N HIS A 150 2.18 -16.06 -21.65
CA HIS A 150 1.13 -15.12 -22.05
C HIS A 150 1.67 -13.98 -22.92
N LEU A 151 2.83 -13.42 -22.59
CA LEU A 151 3.48 -12.37 -23.37
C LEU A 151 3.92 -12.88 -24.76
N ALA A 152 4.41 -14.12 -24.84
CA ALA A 152 4.74 -14.73 -26.10
C ALA A 152 3.51 -14.90 -27.00
N ASP A 153 2.41 -15.44 -26.45
CA ASP A 153 1.19 -15.73 -27.20
C ASP A 153 0.42 -14.45 -27.58
N SER A 154 0.31 -13.49 -26.68
CA SER A 154 -0.53 -12.29 -26.88
C SER A 154 0.20 -11.11 -27.49
N ARG A 155 1.53 -11.03 -27.35
CA ARG A 155 2.35 -9.88 -27.76
C ARG A 155 3.52 -10.24 -28.65
N GLY A 156 3.79 -11.54 -28.90
CA GLY A 156 4.95 -12.00 -29.64
C GLY A 156 6.29 -11.74 -28.92
N MET A 157 6.24 -11.43 -27.61
CA MET A 157 7.43 -11.11 -26.81
C MET A 157 8.09 -12.37 -26.26
N LYS A 158 9.32 -12.62 -26.63
CA LYS A 158 10.14 -13.70 -26.05
C LYS A 158 10.86 -13.19 -24.80
N VAL A 159 10.36 -13.56 -23.62
CA VAL A 159 10.87 -13.11 -22.32
C VAL A 159 11.26 -14.32 -21.49
N ASP A 160 12.46 -14.34 -20.91
CA ASP A 160 12.84 -15.33 -19.91
C ASP A 160 12.08 -15.05 -18.60
N PRO A 161 11.49 -16.04 -17.92
CA PRO A 161 10.89 -15.86 -16.61
C PRO A 161 11.80 -15.20 -15.56
N LYS A 162 13.12 -15.27 -15.71
CA LYS A 162 14.09 -14.57 -14.85
C LYS A 162 14.12 -13.06 -15.07
N GLN A 163 13.60 -12.57 -16.20
CA GLN A 163 13.49 -11.14 -16.49
C GLN A 163 12.18 -10.52 -15.96
N ILE A 164 11.34 -11.33 -15.30
CA ILE A 164 10.06 -10.92 -14.74
C ILE A 164 10.18 -10.83 -13.23
N LEU A 165 9.84 -9.66 -12.69
CA LEU A 165 9.73 -9.40 -11.26
C LEU A 165 8.27 -9.13 -10.90
N ILE A 166 7.74 -9.85 -9.92
CA ILE A 166 6.38 -9.64 -9.41
C ILE A 166 6.42 -8.57 -8.32
N THR A 167 5.57 -7.56 -8.46
CA THR A 167 5.42 -6.45 -7.51
C THR A 167 3.99 -6.40 -6.98
N SER A 168 3.77 -5.68 -5.87
CA SER A 168 2.43 -5.46 -5.30
C SER A 168 1.56 -4.52 -6.16
N GLY A 169 2.14 -3.89 -7.18
CA GLY A 169 1.47 -3.01 -8.12
C GLY A 169 2.44 -2.05 -8.81
N ALA A 170 1.91 -1.24 -9.72
CA ALA A 170 2.70 -0.31 -10.53
C ALA A 170 3.55 0.67 -9.70
N GLN A 171 3.03 1.15 -8.56
CA GLN A 171 3.77 2.07 -7.69
C GLN A 171 5.06 1.44 -7.17
N GLN A 172 5.01 0.19 -6.70
CA GLN A 172 6.22 -0.51 -6.26
C GLN A 172 7.19 -0.73 -7.42
N ALA A 173 6.68 -1.05 -8.62
CA ALA A 173 7.53 -1.20 -9.80
C ALA A 173 8.25 0.12 -10.13
N PHE A 174 7.56 1.27 -10.10
CA PHE A 174 8.17 2.57 -10.33
C PHE A 174 9.25 2.89 -9.30
N VAL A 175 9.00 2.62 -7.99
CA VAL A 175 9.99 2.79 -6.94
C VAL A 175 11.25 1.97 -7.23
N LEU A 176 11.10 0.68 -7.49
CA LEU A 176 12.21 -0.22 -7.75
C LEU A 176 13.03 0.20 -8.98
N ILE A 177 12.34 0.52 -10.09
CA ILE A 177 12.99 0.98 -11.32
C ILE A 177 13.79 2.26 -11.04
N SER A 178 13.18 3.21 -10.33
CA SER A 178 13.84 4.47 -10.01
C SER A 178 15.08 4.28 -9.13
N TYR A 179 14.99 3.47 -8.09
CA TYR A 179 16.15 3.20 -7.23
C TYR A 179 17.30 2.48 -7.94
N VAL A 180 16.97 1.63 -8.92
CA VAL A 180 18.00 0.86 -9.65
C VAL A 180 18.64 1.69 -10.77
N LEU A 181 17.87 2.58 -11.43
CA LEU A 181 18.30 3.25 -12.66
C LEU A 181 18.66 4.72 -12.48
N MET A 182 18.24 5.37 -11.39
CA MET A 182 18.39 6.82 -11.22
C MET A 182 19.25 7.19 -10.04
N ASN A 183 20.01 8.27 -10.22
CA ASN A 183 20.64 9.04 -9.15
C ASN A 183 19.80 10.28 -8.84
N LYS A 184 20.09 10.92 -7.71
CA LYS A 184 19.49 12.21 -7.37
C LYS A 184 19.81 13.25 -8.46
N ASN A 185 18.80 14.03 -8.86
CA ASN A 185 18.85 15.06 -9.91
C ASN A 185 19.00 14.52 -11.34
N ASP A 186 18.88 13.20 -11.57
CA ASP A 186 18.77 12.71 -12.94
C ASP A 186 17.48 13.22 -13.60
N THR A 187 17.58 13.66 -14.85
CA THR A 187 16.43 14.17 -15.61
C THR A 187 15.47 13.05 -15.98
N VAL A 188 14.18 13.27 -15.69
CA VAL A 188 13.07 12.37 -16.04
C VAL A 188 12.10 13.12 -16.94
N TRP A 189 11.90 12.66 -18.15
CA TRP A 189 10.81 13.17 -18.98
C TRP A 189 9.50 12.50 -18.59
N TYR A 190 8.49 13.32 -18.31
CA TYR A 190 7.21 12.87 -17.81
C TYR A 190 6.06 13.53 -18.58
N GLU A 191 5.05 12.76 -18.98
CA GLU A 191 3.87 13.27 -19.68
C GLU A 191 3.14 14.34 -18.87
N ASN A 192 2.76 15.46 -19.52
CA ASN A 192 1.98 16.55 -18.92
C ASN A 192 0.84 16.99 -19.85
N PRO A 193 -0.44 16.72 -19.50
CA PRO A 193 -0.89 16.00 -18.30
C PRO A 193 -0.49 14.51 -18.32
N GLY A 194 -0.30 13.92 -17.14
CA GLY A 194 0.13 12.53 -16.99
C GLY A 194 -0.32 11.92 -15.66
N HIS A 195 0.13 10.72 -15.38
CA HIS A 195 -0.24 9.96 -14.18
C HIS A 195 0.35 10.59 -12.91
N ILE A 196 -0.47 11.31 -12.13
CA ILE A 196 -0.04 12.15 -10.99
C ILE A 196 0.83 11.38 -9.99
N ALA A 197 0.38 10.20 -9.55
CA ALA A 197 1.09 9.44 -8.52
C ALA A 197 2.46 8.93 -8.99
N GLY A 198 2.64 8.64 -10.28
CA GLY A 198 3.95 8.29 -10.84
C GLY A 198 4.89 9.49 -10.89
N ARG A 199 4.38 10.68 -11.29
CA ARG A 199 5.14 11.91 -11.30
C ARG A 199 5.65 12.28 -9.91
N ASP A 200 4.77 12.25 -8.92
CA ASP A 200 5.10 12.60 -7.54
C ASP A 200 6.16 11.64 -6.98
N LEU A 201 6.05 10.36 -7.32
CA LEU A 201 7.02 9.35 -6.95
C LEU A 201 8.41 9.62 -7.56
N MET A 202 8.50 10.01 -8.84
CA MET A 202 9.79 10.36 -9.46
C MET A 202 10.47 11.52 -8.73
N LYS A 203 9.70 12.51 -8.26
CA LYS A 203 10.21 13.62 -7.42
C LYS A 203 10.68 13.12 -6.05
N ILE A 204 9.92 12.22 -5.41
CA ILE A 204 10.25 11.63 -4.11
C ILE A 204 11.60 10.91 -4.14
N VAL A 205 11.89 10.18 -5.20
CA VAL A 205 13.18 9.48 -5.36
C VAL A 205 14.31 10.42 -5.80
N GLY A 206 14.05 11.72 -5.93
CA GLY A 206 15.04 12.76 -6.20
C GLY A 206 15.28 13.04 -7.68
N GLY A 207 14.40 12.60 -8.58
CA GLY A 207 14.48 12.90 -10.01
C GLY A 207 14.09 14.34 -10.32
N ASP A 208 14.78 14.97 -11.28
CA ASP A 208 14.39 16.24 -11.89
C ASP A 208 13.37 15.99 -13.00
N VAL A 209 12.08 16.23 -12.67
CA VAL A 209 10.96 15.89 -13.54
C VAL A 209 10.66 17.01 -14.53
N SER A 210 10.98 16.77 -15.79
CA SER A 210 10.69 17.67 -16.92
C SER A 210 9.30 17.35 -17.50
N PRO A 211 8.34 18.29 -17.45
CA PRO A 211 6.98 18.07 -17.93
C PRO A 211 6.93 18.19 -19.47
N ILE A 212 6.66 17.08 -20.14
CA ILE A 212 6.58 17.04 -21.59
C ILE A 212 5.11 17.09 -22.03
N PRO A 213 4.69 18.05 -22.86
CA PRO A 213 3.33 18.15 -23.33
C PRO A 213 2.93 16.95 -24.19
N ILE A 214 1.63 16.66 -24.21
CA ILE A 214 1.01 15.62 -25.03
C ILE A 214 0.34 16.30 -26.24
N ASP A 215 0.59 15.76 -27.42
CA ASP A 215 -0.10 16.11 -28.64
C ASP A 215 -0.94 14.92 -29.17
N ASN A 216 -1.53 15.04 -30.34
CA ASN A 216 -2.37 14.00 -30.97
C ASN A 216 -1.61 12.69 -31.26
N GLU A 217 -0.27 12.70 -31.22
CA GLU A 217 0.58 11.55 -31.44
C GLU A 217 1.22 11.01 -30.12
N GLY A 218 0.82 11.53 -28.95
CA GLY A 218 1.34 11.16 -27.65
C GLY A 218 2.35 12.16 -27.08
N LEU A 219 3.34 11.69 -26.31
CA LEU A 219 4.39 12.54 -25.76
C LEU A 219 5.13 13.31 -26.85
N ASN A 220 5.17 14.65 -26.77
CA ASN A 220 5.78 15.50 -27.79
C ASN A 220 7.32 15.45 -27.72
N LEU A 221 7.90 14.49 -28.42
CA LEU A 221 9.34 14.24 -28.44
C LEU A 221 10.15 15.41 -29.03
N PRO A 222 9.75 16.06 -30.15
CA PRO A 222 10.47 17.25 -30.69
C PRO A 222 10.56 18.36 -29.64
N PHE A 223 9.46 18.65 -28.95
CA PHE A 223 9.46 19.64 -27.87
C PHE A 223 10.40 19.23 -26.74
N ALA A 224 10.38 17.97 -26.32
CA ALA A 224 11.24 17.48 -25.25
C ALA A 224 12.72 17.65 -25.58
N ILE A 225 13.14 17.27 -26.79
CA ILE A 225 14.53 17.38 -27.25
C ILE A 225 15.00 18.84 -27.34
N SER A 226 14.12 19.76 -27.75
CA SER A 226 14.47 21.17 -27.91
C SER A 226 14.53 21.94 -26.59
N ASN A 227 13.83 21.51 -25.55
CA ASN A 227 13.63 22.31 -24.35
C ASN A 227 14.22 21.72 -23.08
N PHE A 228 14.58 20.45 -23.07
CA PHE A 228 15.05 19.75 -21.86
C PHE A 228 16.33 18.96 -22.11
N PRO A 229 17.17 18.76 -21.08
CA PRO A 229 18.32 17.86 -21.17
C PRO A 229 17.92 16.44 -21.53
N LYS A 230 18.87 15.68 -22.08
CA LYS A 230 18.67 14.25 -22.35
C LYS A 230 18.25 13.53 -21.06
N PRO A 231 17.15 12.79 -21.05
CA PRO A 231 16.65 12.15 -19.86
C PRO A 231 17.42 10.87 -19.52
N LYS A 232 17.49 10.55 -18.24
CA LYS A 232 17.88 9.24 -17.77
C LYS A 232 16.73 8.24 -17.86
N LEU A 233 15.51 8.73 -17.65
CA LEU A 233 14.28 7.93 -17.70
C LEU A 233 13.19 8.71 -18.42
N ILE A 234 12.38 8.00 -19.20
CA ILE A 234 11.16 8.54 -19.82
C ILE A 234 9.98 7.74 -19.28
N PHE A 235 9.01 8.45 -18.68
CA PHE A 235 7.75 7.86 -18.25
C PHE A 235 6.65 8.23 -19.24
N SER A 236 6.08 7.21 -19.90
CA SER A 236 5.03 7.39 -20.90
C SER A 236 3.98 6.29 -20.84
N THR A 237 2.76 6.61 -21.26
CA THR A 237 1.62 5.69 -21.37
C THR A 237 1.16 5.57 -22.83
N PRO A 238 1.89 4.79 -23.68
CA PRO A 238 1.77 4.92 -25.13
C PRO A 238 0.47 4.35 -25.71
N SER A 239 -0.26 3.48 -25.03
CA SER A 239 -1.46 2.85 -25.60
C SER A 239 -2.77 3.51 -25.19
N HIS A 240 -2.84 4.03 -23.98
CA HIS A 240 -4.02 4.68 -23.39
C HIS A 240 -3.53 5.77 -22.44
N GLN A 241 -3.10 6.86 -23.02
CA GLN A 241 -2.51 7.99 -22.30
C GLN A 241 -3.47 8.48 -21.20
N GLN A 242 -2.99 8.60 -19.99
CA GLN A 242 -3.77 9.08 -18.86
C GLN A 242 -3.44 10.56 -18.58
N PRO A 243 -4.45 11.46 -18.58
CA PRO A 243 -5.88 11.15 -18.58
C PRO A 243 -6.56 11.27 -19.97
N LEU A 244 -5.83 11.59 -21.05
CA LEU A 244 -6.42 12.04 -22.33
C LEU A 244 -6.87 10.89 -23.23
N GLY A 245 -6.45 9.64 -22.97
CA GLY A 245 -6.81 8.48 -23.78
C GLY A 245 -6.11 8.40 -25.14
N ILE A 246 -5.15 9.27 -25.42
CA ILE A 246 -4.43 9.33 -26.69
C ILE A 246 -3.56 8.08 -26.87
N THR A 247 -3.55 7.55 -28.09
CA THR A 247 -2.65 6.46 -28.46
C THR A 247 -1.44 7.03 -29.21
N MET A 248 -0.24 6.75 -28.71
CA MET A 248 0.99 7.20 -29.33
C MET A 248 1.18 6.56 -30.71
N SER A 249 1.50 7.38 -31.73
CA SER A 249 1.76 6.90 -33.08
C SER A 249 2.96 5.96 -33.15
N LEU A 250 2.98 5.05 -34.14
CA LEU A 250 4.10 4.13 -34.33
C LEU A 250 5.40 4.89 -34.56
N GLN A 251 5.36 5.95 -35.35
CA GLN A 251 6.54 6.78 -35.64
C GLN A 251 7.10 7.37 -34.34
N ARG A 252 6.25 7.88 -33.43
CA ARG A 252 6.65 8.46 -32.17
C ARG A 252 7.23 7.39 -31.22
N ARG A 253 6.65 6.18 -31.21
CA ARG A 253 7.17 5.04 -30.42
C ARG A 253 8.57 4.64 -30.86
N LEU A 254 8.80 4.57 -32.19
CA LEU A 254 10.11 4.24 -32.74
C LEU A 254 11.16 5.33 -32.48
N ALA A 255 10.73 6.59 -32.51
CA ALA A 255 11.62 7.72 -32.22
C ALA A 255 12.02 7.84 -30.73
N LEU A 256 11.25 7.22 -29.82
CA LEU A 256 11.56 7.16 -28.39
C LEU A 256 12.61 6.09 -28.05
N LEU A 257 12.80 5.06 -28.88
CA LEU A 257 13.78 4.00 -28.71
C LEU A 257 15.17 4.42 -29.18
#